data_a20a9de1aa9845cfc7aeef12a6318799
#
_entry.id   a20a9de1aa9845cfc7aeef12a6318799
#
_cell.length_a   1.000
_cell.length_b   1.000
_cell.length_c   1.000
_cell.angle_alpha   90.00
_cell.angle_beta   90.00
_cell.angle_gamma   90.00
#
_symmetry.space_group_name_H-M   'P 1'
#
loop_
_entity.id
_entity.type
_entity.pdbx_description
1 polymer ?
#
loop_
_entity_poly.entity_id
_entity_poly.type
_entity_poly.pdbx_seq_one_letter_code
_entity_poly.pdbx_strand_id
1 'polypeptide(L)'
;YKNEVPIPFPLEFHKNVSEIIAEIESQNITTFGSIDVENFNWPTSRNESLQLIDYFCEHLLAHFGTYQDSLFSGHKFLFHSRLSFAMNSKMISPKEVVNAVISYYYQNQETIELAQVEGFVRQIIGWREYVRGIYWKEMPNYAQMNALENYNPLPEFFWTGKTKIKCLQHSISQSLSEAYAHHIQRLMVIGNFSLLAQLHPDAVDAWYLGVYID
;
A
#
# COMPACT_ATOMS: atom_id res chain seq x y z
N TYR A 1 -4.57 17.11 -2.11
CA TYR A 1 -3.32 17.81 -2.45
C TYR A 1 -3.57 18.97 -3.42
N LYS A 2 -3.05 20.13 -3.16
CA LYS A 2 -3.31 21.37 -3.91
C LYS A 2 -2.07 21.92 -4.65
N ASN A 3 -1.05 21.09 -4.89
CA ASN A 3 0.25 21.50 -5.48
C ASN A 3 1.01 22.59 -4.70
N GLU A 4 0.84 22.61 -3.39
CA GLU A 4 1.49 23.60 -2.51
C GLU A 4 2.98 23.31 -2.31
N VAL A 5 3.38 22.06 -2.48
CA VAL A 5 4.77 21.59 -2.31
C VAL A 5 5.17 20.76 -3.53
N PRO A 6 6.38 20.92 -4.09
CA PRO A 6 6.87 20.03 -5.15
C PRO A 6 6.85 18.57 -4.70
N ILE A 7 6.28 17.68 -5.52
CA ILE A 7 6.28 16.24 -5.24
C ILE A 7 7.54 15.65 -5.84
N PRO A 8 8.40 14.98 -5.04
CA PRO A 8 9.59 14.31 -5.56
C PRO A 8 9.21 13.17 -6.52
N PHE A 9 10.08 12.87 -7.49
CA PHE A 9 9.95 11.67 -8.29
C PHE A 9 10.11 10.43 -7.39
N PRO A 10 9.25 9.41 -7.51
CA PRO A 10 9.38 8.21 -6.67
C PRO A 10 10.70 7.48 -6.97
N LEU A 11 11.32 6.92 -5.93
CA LEU A 11 12.44 6.00 -6.11
C LEU A 11 11.92 4.69 -6.69
N GLU A 12 12.37 4.32 -7.88
CA GLU A 12 12.01 3.10 -8.60
C GLU A 12 13.26 2.28 -8.95
N PHE A 13 13.14 0.95 -9.00
CA PHE A 13 14.30 0.06 -9.07
C PHE A 13 14.50 -0.63 -10.43
N HIS A 14 13.65 -0.41 -11.41
CA HIS A 14 13.75 -0.83 -12.82
C HIS A 14 14.47 -2.19 -13.04
N LYS A 15 13.81 -3.28 -12.72
CA LYS A 15 14.37 -4.63 -12.85
C LYS A 15 13.68 -5.44 -13.91
N ASN A 16 14.47 -6.18 -14.69
CA ASN A 16 13.94 -7.21 -15.56
C ASN A 16 13.61 -8.46 -14.73
N VAL A 17 12.35 -8.90 -14.77
CA VAL A 17 11.84 -10.08 -14.09
C VAL A 17 11.29 -11.14 -15.06
N SER A 18 11.66 -11.05 -16.35
CA SER A 18 11.16 -11.95 -17.41
C SER A 18 11.39 -13.42 -17.10
N GLU A 19 12.55 -13.79 -16.52
CA GLU A 19 12.85 -15.17 -16.14
C GLU A 19 11.90 -15.71 -15.08
N ILE A 20 11.55 -14.87 -14.08
CA ILE A 20 10.62 -15.25 -13.01
C ILE A 20 9.21 -15.44 -13.58
N ILE A 21 8.78 -14.56 -14.48
CA ILE A 21 7.48 -14.68 -15.12
C ILE A 21 7.41 -15.93 -15.98
N ALA A 22 8.45 -16.23 -16.78
CA ALA A 22 8.54 -17.46 -17.55
C ALA A 22 8.47 -18.72 -16.68
N GLU A 23 9.10 -18.70 -15.50
CA GLU A 23 9.01 -19.79 -14.53
C GLU A 23 7.59 -19.98 -14.00
N ILE A 24 6.90 -18.90 -13.60
CA ILE A 24 5.50 -18.92 -13.15
C ILE A 24 4.58 -19.52 -14.24
N GLU A 25 4.74 -19.09 -15.48
CA GLU A 25 3.98 -19.58 -16.62
C GLU A 25 4.26 -21.08 -16.88
N SER A 26 5.53 -21.51 -16.76
CA SER A 26 5.91 -22.92 -16.96
C SER A 26 5.25 -23.86 -15.96
N GLN A 27 4.92 -23.37 -14.79
CA GLN A 27 4.23 -24.11 -13.73
C GLN A 27 2.70 -24.06 -13.84
N ASN A 28 2.15 -23.45 -14.89
CA ASN A 28 0.71 -23.25 -15.10
C ASN A 28 0.00 -22.53 -13.94
N ILE A 29 0.70 -21.61 -13.29
CA ILE A 29 0.09 -20.77 -12.25
C ILE A 29 -0.75 -19.68 -12.96
N THR A 30 -2.05 -19.70 -12.71
CA THR A 30 -2.95 -18.69 -13.26
C THR A 30 -2.80 -17.37 -12.53
N THR A 31 -2.51 -16.31 -13.27
CA THR A 31 -2.41 -14.94 -12.74
C THR A 31 -3.42 -14.02 -13.42
N PHE A 32 -3.63 -12.84 -12.85
CA PHE A 32 -4.42 -11.77 -13.48
C PHE A 32 -3.70 -10.43 -13.32
N GLY A 33 -4.16 -9.41 -14.05
CA GLY A 33 -3.48 -8.11 -14.08
C GLY A 33 -2.38 -8.06 -15.15
N SER A 34 -1.49 -7.10 -15.00
CA SER A 34 -0.35 -6.90 -15.90
C SER A 34 0.88 -6.46 -15.12
N ILE A 35 2.04 -6.87 -15.60
CA ILE A 35 3.33 -6.46 -15.06
C ILE A 35 4.21 -5.94 -16.18
N ASP A 36 4.95 -4.86 -15.95
CA ASP A 36 6.06 -4.49 -16.81
C ASP A 36 7.27 -5.36 -16.44
N VAL A 37 7.51 -6.38 -17.24
CA VAL A 37 8.54 -7.39 -16.97
C VAL A 37 9.97 -6.84 -17.09
N GLU A 38 10.15 -5.74 -17.81
CA GLU A 38 11.46 -5.10 -18.01
C GLU A 38 11.73 -4.02 -16.95
N ASN A 39 10.69 -3.49 -16.33
CA ASN A 39 10.78 -2.34 -15.41
C ASN A 39 10.03 -2.59 -14.10
N PHE A 40 10.24 -3.74 -13.47
CA PHE A 40 9.67 -3.98 -12.15
C PHE A 40 10.26 -3.01 -11.14
N ASN A 41 9.41 -2.17 -10.53
CA ASN A 41 9.81 -0.98 -9.80
C ASN A 41 9.81 -1.10 -8.26
N TRP A 42 9.55 -2.27 -7.73
CA TRP A 42 9.58 -2.54 -6.29
C TRP A 42 10.95 -3.06 -5.84
N PRO A 43 11.37 -2.82 -4.58
CA PRO A 43 12.61 -3.36 -4.05
C PRO A 43 12.54 -4.89 -3.99
N THR A 44 13.59 -5.57 -4.44
CA THR A 44 13.72 -7.04 -4.41
C THR A 44 14.83 -7.51 -3.49
N SER A 45 15.52 -6.59 -2.84
CA SER A 45 16.62 -6.89 -1.92
C SER A 45 16.55 -6.01 -0.67
N ARG A 46 17.22 -6.50 0.40
CA ARG A 46 17.40 -5.72 1.63
C ARG A 46 18.07 -4.37 1.36
N ASN A 47 19.12 -4.36 0.52
CA ASN A 47 19.85 -3.13 0.22
C ASN A 47 18.96 -2.07 -0.42
N GLU A 48 18.11 -2.44 -1.37
CA GLU A 48 17.15 -1.54 -1.99
C GLU A 48 16.08 -1.08 -1.01
N SER A 49 15.67 -1.96 -0.11
CA SER A 49 14.72 -1.60 0.95
C SER A 49 15.29 -0.56 1.92
N LEU A 50 16.60 -0.63 2.22
CA LEU A 50 17.30 0.40 2.99
C LEU A 50 17.42 1.71 2.22
N GLN A 51 17.74 1.67 0.92
CA GLN A 51 17.74 2.88 0.07
C GLN A 51 16.35 3.55 0.03
N LEU A 52 15.28 2.76 0.06
CA LEU A 52 13.93 3.32 0.11
C LEU A 52 13.62 3.99 1.46
N ILE A 53 14.19 3.49 2.58
CA ILE A 53 14.10 4.18 3.89
C ILE A 53 14.84 5.52 3.82
N ASP A 54 16.06 5.53 3.30
CA ASP A 54 16.89 6.75 3.21
C ASP A 54 16.17 7.79 2.32
N TYR A 55 15.68 7.37 1.15
CA TYR A 55 14.90 8.21 0.25
C TYR A 55 13.65 8.79 0.95
N PHE A 56 12.91 7.98 1.70
CA PHE A 56 11.74 8.45 2.45
C PHE A 56 12.12 9.52 3.47
N CYS A 57 13.18 9.28 4.24
CA CYS A 57 13.66 10.21 5.25
C CYS A 57 14.09 11.56 4.62
N GLU A 58 14.85 11.51 3.53
CA GLU A 58 15.43 12.70 2.90
C GLU A 58 14.42 13.54 2.13
N HIS A 59 13.46 12.90 1.46
CA HIS A 59 12.61 13.58 0.48
C HIS A 59 11.13 13.66 0.84
N LEU A 60 10.63 12.75 1.68
CA LEU A 60 9.18 12.61 1.90
C LEU A 60 8.76 12.91 3.34
N LEU A 61 9.60 12.59 4.32
CA LEU A 61 9.25 12.63 5.75
C LEU A 61 8.80 14.03 6.20
N ALA A 62 9.45 15.09 5.72
CA ALA A 62 9.13 16.47 6.09
C ALA A 62 7.69 16.89 5.77
N HIS A 63 7.02 16.15 4.86
CA HIS A 63 5.66 16.45 4.43
C HIS A 63 4.68 15.29 4.68
N PHE A 64 5.17 14.16 5.21
CA PHE A 64 4.37 12.94 5.36
C PHE A 64 3.11 13.17 6.19
N GLY A 65 3.22 13.69 7.41
CA GLY A 65 2.08 13.87 8.32
C GLY A 65 1.01 14.83 7.75
N THR A 66 1.44 15.86 7.02
CA THR A 66 0.54 16.82 6.37
C THR A 66 -0.24 16.19 5.22
N TYR A 67 0.38 15.29 4.46
CA TYR A 67 -0.22 14.72 3.24
C TYR A 67 -0.51 13.21 3.31
N GLN A 68 -0.39 12.58 4.50
CA GLN A 68 -0.59 11.14 4.67
C GLN A 68 -1.96 10.63 4.17
N ASP A 69 -2.99 11.46 4.24
CA ASP A 69 -4.36 11.14 3.80
C ASP A 69 -4.74 11.83 2.48
N SER A 70 -3.77 12.45 1.80
CA SER A 70 -4.02 13.17 0.56
C SER A 70 -4.00 12.23 -0.64
N LEU A 71 -4.84 12.55 -1.63
CA LEU A 71 -4.88 11.89 -2.95
C LEU A 71 -4.70 12.93 -4.04
N PHE A 72 -4.04 12.54 -5.13
CA PHE A 72 -3.90 13.38 -6.31
C PHE A 72 -3.80 12.51 -7.57
N SER A 73 -4.69 12.74 -8.54
CA SER A 73 -4.77 11.91 -9.76
C SER A 73 -3.54 11.97 -10.65
N GLY A 74 -2.72 13.02 -10.54
CA GLY A 74 -1.47 13.18 -11.30
C GLY A 74 -0.25 12.45 -10.71
N HIS A 75 -0.33 11.95 -9.47
CA HIS A 75 0.78 11.29 -8.78
C HIS A 75 0.28 10.12 -7.93
N LYS A 76 0.77 8.91 -8.25
CA LYS A 76 0.32 7.66 -7.63
C LYS A 76 0.76 7.51 -6.16
N PHE A 77 1.92 8.05 -5.80
CA PHE A 77 2.57 7.78 -4.52
C PHE A 77 2.66 8.99 -3.60
N LEU A 78 2.56 10.23 -4.11
CA LEU A 78 2.73 11.46 -3.33
C LEU A 78 3.93 11.39 -2.36
N PHE A 79 3.68 11.62 -1.06
CA PHE A 79 4.67 11.54 0.01
C PHE A 79 4.64 10.20 0.77
N HIS A 80 4.04 9.15 0.18
CA HIS A 80 3.92 7.83 0.81
C HIS A 80 5.22 7.04 0.75
N SER A 81 5.56 6.35 1.83
CA SER A 81 6.86 5.69 1.99
C SER A 81 7.07 4.45 1.11
N ARG A 82 6.00 3.74 0.72
CA ARG A 82 6.05 2.47 0.00
C ARG A 82 6.86 1.36 0.71
N LEU A 83 7.02 1.45 2.03
CA LEU A 83 7.83 0.51 2.81
C LEU A 83 7.08 -0.75 3.26
N SER A 84 5.74 -0.79 3.09
CA SER A 84 4.90 -1.90 3.54
C SER A 84 5.31 -3.23 2.93
N PHE A 85 5.54 -3.29 1.62
CA PHE A 85 6.01 -4.49 0.93
C PHE A 85 7.33 -5.01 1.53
N ALA A 86 8.32 -4.15 1.67
CA ALA A 86 9.63 -4.52 2.22
C ALA A 86 9.53 -5.02 3.68
N MET A 87 8.64 -4.44 4.49
CA MET A 87 8.39 -4.91 5.86
C MET A 87 7.61 -6.23 5.88
N ASN A 88 6.62 -6.41 5.02
CA ASN A 88 5.80 -7.61 4.98
C ASN A 88 6.57 -8.81 4.41
N SER A 89 7.43 -8.60 3.42
CA SER A 89 8.35 -9.62 2.89
C SER A 89 9.59 -9.89 3.79
N LYS A 90 9.69 -9.20 4.94
CA LYS A 90 10.78 -9.35 5.93
C LYS A 90 12.17 -8.92 5.44
N MET A 91 12.28 -8.15 4.36
CA MET A 91 13.54 -7.55 3.93
C MET A 91 14.07 -6.53 4.93
N ILE A 92 13.17 -5.81 5.59
CA ILE A 92 13.44 -4.88 6.70
C ILE A 92 12.42 -5.10 7.81
N SER A 93 12.76 -4.73 9.04
CA SER A 93 11.84 -4.81 10.18
C SER A 93 11.17 -3.47 10.48
N PRO A 94 9.96 -3.46 11.04
CA PRO A 94 9.32 -2.23 11.53
C PRO A 94 10.19 -1.44 12.50
N LYS A 95 10.96 -2.13 13.36
CA LYS A 95 11.87 -1.50 14.31
C LYS A 95 13.00 -0.74 13.61
N GLU A 96 13.58 -1.30 12.55
CA GLU A 96 14.63 -0.63 11.76
C GLU A 96 14.07 0.64 11.11
N VAL A 97 12.89 0.54 10.49
CA VAL A 97 12.22 1.70 9.87
C VAL A 97 11.97 2.81 10.87
N VAL A 98 11.36 2.49 12.01
CA VAL A 98 11.07 3.47 13.08
C VAL A 98 12.35 4.09 13.62
N ASN A 99 13.38 3.29 13.88
CA ASN A 99 14.66 3.80 14.39
C ASN A 99 15.36 4.71 13.37
N ALA A 100 15.34 4.38 12.08
CA ALA A 100 15.92 5.21 11.02
C ALA A 100 15.22 6.58 10.95
N VAL A 101 13.89 6.60 10.95
CA VAL A 101 13.10 7.83 10.93
C VAL A 101 13.34 8.70 12.17
N ILE A 102 13.37 8.10 13.36
CA ILE A 102 13.65 8.82 14.61
C ILE A 102 15.09 9.38 14.61
N SER A 103 16.07 8.59 14.17
CA SER A 103 17.47 9.04 14.09
C SER A 103 17.64 10.19 13.11
N TYR A 104 16.98 10.09 11.94
CA TYR A 104 17.00 11.15 10.94
C TYR A 104 16.35 12.45 11.46
N TYR A 105 15.23 12.33 12.16
CA TYR A 105 14.56 13.47 12.80
C TYR A 105 15.49 14.18 13.79
N TYR A 106 16.15 13.46 14.69
CA TYR A 106 17.05 14.09 15.66
C TYR A 106 18.23 14.85 15.03
N GLN A 107 18.63 14.47 13.82
CA GLN A 107 19.67 15.16 13.05
C GLN A 107 19.14 16.37 12.26
N ASN A 108 17.81 16.46 12.05
CA ASN A 108 17.17 17.41 11.13
C ASN A 108 15.99 18.16 11.77
N GLN A 109 16.01 18.40 13.09
CA GLN A 109 14.90 19.04 13.83
C GLN A 109 14.58 20.47 13.37
N GLU A 110 15.50 21.13 12.69
CA GLU A 110 15.27 22.47 12.15
C GLU A 110 14.38 22.47 10.89
N THR A 111 14.31 21.33 10.19
CA THR A 111 13.60 21.20 8.91
C THR A 111 12.42 20.24 8.96
N ILE A 112 12.37 19.38 9.98
CA ILE A 112 11.31 18.37 10.13
C ILE A 112 10.58 18.60 11.45
N GLU A 113 9.28 18.83 11.36
CA GLU A 113 8.44 18.97 12.55
C GLU A 113 8.13 17.58 13.18
N LEU A 114 8.05 17.54 14.50
CA LEU A 114 7.72 16.30 15.24
C LEU A 114 6.41 15.67 14.76
N ALA A 115 5.42 16.48 14.39
CA ALA A 115 4.13 16.01 13.90
C ALA A 115 4.23 15.11 12.66
N GLN A 116 5.20 15.35 11.77
CA GLN A 116 5.44 14.53 10.58
C GLN A 116 5.94 13.13 10.96
N VAL A 117 6.88 13.08 11.90
CA VAL A 117 7.47 11.84 12.43
C VAL A 117 6.46 11.06 13.25
N GLU A 118 5.72 11.74 14.14
CA GLU A 118 4.67 11.13 14.93
C GLU A 118 3.61 10.48 14.04
N GLY A 119 3.14 11.20 13.01
CA GLY A 119 2.21 10.68 12.03
C GLY A 119 2.68 9.36 11.42
N PHE A 120 3.94 9.31 10.99
CA PHE A 120 4.51 8.10 10.38
C PHE A 120 4.68 6.94 11.38
N VAL A 121 5.28 7.19 12.53
CA VAL A 121 5.55 6.17 13.56
C VAL A 121 4.23 5.57 14.07
N ARG A 122 3.18 6.39 14.24
CA ARG A 122 1.86 5.91 14.66
C ARG A 122 1.21 4.98 13.62
N GLN A 123 1.41 5.22 12.32
CA GLN A 123 0.92 4.30 11.28
C GLN A 123 1.58 2.92 11.41
N ILE A 124 2.88 2.86 11.67
CA ILE A 124 3.59 1.58 11.79
C ILE A 124 3.24 0.85 13.08
N ILE A 125 3.36 1.51 14.23
CA ILE A 125 3.17 0.88 15.55
C ILE A 125 1.69 0.64 15.82
N GLY A 126 0.85 1.68 15.64
CA GLY A 126 -0.56 1.65 15.99
C GLY A 126 -1.32 0.56 15.25
N TRP A 127 -1.18 0.50 13.93
CA TRP A 127 -1.87 -0.53 13.13
C TRP A 127 -1.37 -1.94 13.44
N ARG A 128 -0.06 -2.15 13.59
CA ARG A 128 0.48 -3.48 13.88
C ARG A 128 0.03 -4.00 15.23
N GLU A 129 0.06 -3.18 16.27
CA GLU A 129 -0.38 -3.60 17.60
C GLU A 129 -1.89 -3.74 17.70
N TYR A 130 -2.66 -2.88 17.01
CA TYR A 130 -4.11 -3.02 16.93
C TYR A 130 -4.51 -4.34 16.26
N VAL A 131 -3.99 -4.59 15.05
CA VAL A 131 -4.29 -5.83 14.29
C VAL A 131 -3.85 -7.06 15.07
N ARG A 132 -2.67 -7.03 15.71
CA ARG A 132 -2.19 -8.11 16.57
C ARG A 132 -3.13 -8.35 17.75
N GLY A 133 -3.58 -7.30 18.42
CA GLY A 133 -4.52 -7.39 19.54
C GLY A 133 -5.85 -8.02 19.13
N ILE A 134 -6.43 -7.56 18.01
CA ILE A 134 -7.67 -8.13 17.46
C ILE A 134 -7.48 -9.58 17.04
N TYR A 135 -6.38 -9.91 16.36
CA TYR A 135 -6.08 -11.28 15.97
C TYR A 135 -6.10 -12.24 17.18
N TRP A 136 -5.34 -11.93 18.22
CA TRP A 136 -5.26 -12.80 19.41
C TRP A 136 -6.54 -12.85 20.23
N LYS A 137 -7.34 -11.78 20.17
CA LYS A 137 -8.59 -11.71 20.92
C LYS A 137 -9.76 -12.44 20.23
N GLU A 138 -9.88 -12.29 18.90
CA GLU A 138 -11.12 -12.62 18.19
C GLU A 138 -10.97 -13.82 17.23
N MET A 139 -9.73 -14.21 16.83
CA MET A 139 -9.56 -15.36 15.93
C MET A 139 -9.76 -16.70 16.68
N PRO A 140 -10.28 -17.76 16.01
CA PRO A 140 -10.62 -17.83 14.57
C PRO A 140 -12.01 -17.30 14.22
N ASN A 141 -12.87 -17.01 15.19
CA ASN A 141 -14.26 -16.65 14.94
C ASN A 141 -14.43 -15.38 14.12
N TYR A 142 -13.50 -14.43 14.27
CA TYR A 142 -13.50 -13.16 13.52
C TYR A 142 -13.54 -13.35 12.00
N ALA A 143 -12.83 -14.35 11.48
CA ALA A 143 -12.77 -14.65 10.05
C ALA A 143 -14.14 -15.07 9.46
N GLN A 144 -15.11 -15.43 10.29
CA GLN A 144 -16.43 -15.85 9.85
C GLN A 144 -17.52 -14.80 10.12
N MET A 145 -17.12 -13.62 10.64
CA MET A 145 -18.08 -12.58 10.99
C MET A 145 -18.54 -11.83 9.74
N ASN A 146 -19.86 -11.74 9.57
CA ASN A 146 -20.54 -10.93 8.58
C ASN A 146 -21.75 -10.25 9.24
N ALA A 147 -21.47 -9.31 10.14
CA ALA A 147 -22.48 -8.70 10.99
C ALA A 147 -23.58 -7.92 10.23
N LEU A 148 -23.33 -7.52 9.01
CA LEU A 148 -24.28 -6.80 8.16
C LEU A 148 -24.97 -7.71 7.13
N GLU A 149 -24.69 -9.01 7.18
CA GLU A 149 -25.26 -10.01 6.26
C GLU A 149 -25.11 -9.63 4.78
N ASN A 150 -23.90 -9.19 4.40
CA ASN A 150 -23.55 -8.83 3.03
C ASN A 150 -23.17 -10.07 2.22
N TYR A 151 -23.88 -10.38 1.14
CA TYR A 151 -23.70 -11.61 0.37
C TYR A 151 -23.56 -11.38 -1.15
N ASN A 152 -23.52 -10.14 -1.62
CA ASN A 152 -23.39 -9.87 -3.05
C ASN A 152 -22.00 -10.23 -3.57
N PRO A 153 -21.90 -10.80 -4.79
CA PRO A 153 -20.61 -11.08 -5.41
C PRO A 153 -19.89 -9.79 -5.83
N LEU A 154 -18.57 -9.88 -6.01
CA LEU A 154 -17.79 -8.77 -6.57
C LEU A 154 -18.24 -8.46 -7.99
N PRO A 155 -18.51 -7.19 -8.32
CA PRO A 155 -18.78 -6.78 -9.69
C PRO A 155 -17.57 -6.97 -10.60
N GLU A 156 -17.79 -7.26 -11.89
CA GLU A 156 -16.74 -7.52 -12.88
C GLU A 156 -15.68 -6.41 -12.95
N PHE A 157 -16.05 -5.17 -12.66
CA PHE A 157 -15.10 -4.06 -12.72
C PHE A 157 -13.97 -4.12 -11.66
N PHE A 158 -14.10 -4.94 -10.61
CA PHE A 158 -12.99 -5.21 -9.70
C PHE A 158 -11.80 -5.87 -10.40
N TRP A 159 -12.07 -6.61 -11.48
CA TRP A 159 -11.06 -7.32 -12.28
C TRP A 159 -10.61 -6.56 -13.53
N THR A 160 -11.42 -5.61 -13.99
CA THR A 160 -11.20 -4.92 -15.28
C THR A 160 -10.95 -3.42 -15.12
N GLY A 161 -11.28 -2.82 -14.00
CA GLY A 161 -11.27 -1.36 -13.80
C GLY A 161 -12.35 -0.60 -14.59
N LYS A 162 -13.21 -1.30 -15.35
CA LYS A 162 -14.18 -0.70 -16.29
C LYS A 162 -15.48 -0.33 -15.59
N THR A 163 -15.52 0.86 -14.99
CA THR A 163 -16.74 1.41 -14.36
C THR A 163 -16.92 2.89 -14.71
N LYS A 164 -18.18 3.36 -14.65
CA LYS A 164 -18.50 4.79 -14.81
C LYS A 164 -18.31 5.59 -13.51
N ILE A 165 -18.14 4.93 -12.38
CA ILE A 165 -17.89 5.55 -11.08
C ILE A 165 -16.42 5.95 -11.04
N LYS A 166 -16.13 7.23 -11.29
CA LYS A 166 -14.76 7.74 -11.51
C LYS A 166 -13.78 7.43 -10.37
N CYS A 167 -14.19 7.60 -9.11
CA CYS A 167 -13.32 7.30 -7.97
C CYS A 167 -12.95 5.81 -7.90
N LEU A 168 -13.89 4.90 -8.15
CA LEU A 168 -13.63 3.47 -8.23
C LEU A 168 -12.76 3.12 -9.43
N GLN A 169 -13.05 3.70 -10.61
CA GLN A 169 -12.25 3.50 -11.81
C GLN A 169 -10.77 3.81 -11.53
N HIS A 170 -10.49 4.99 -10.97
CA HIS A 170 -9.11 5.39 -10.63
C HIS A 170 -8.47 4.46 -9.61
N SER A 171 -9.15 4.18 -8.50
CA SER A 171 -8.59 3.36 -7.42
C SER A 171 -8.34 1.93 -7.84
N ILE A 172 -9.28 1.30 -8.55
CA ILE A 172 -9.15 -0.09 -9.00
C ILE A 172 -8.13 -0.19 -10.14
N SER A 173 -8.14 0.73 -11.12
CA SER A 173 -7.14 0.71 -12.20
C SER A 173 -5.73 0.87 -11.66
N GLN A 174 -5.50 1.75 -10.67
CA GLN A 174 -4.20 1.87 -10.02
C GLN A 174 -3.84 0.58 -9.26
N SER A 175 -4.78 -0.02 -8.54
CA SER A 175 -4.56 -1.29 -7.83
C SER A 175 -4.11 -2.40 -8.77
N LEU A 176 -4.76 -2.52 -9.94
CA LEU A 176 -4.46 -3.56 -10.93
C LEU A 176 -3.14 -3.32 -11.67
N SER A 177 -2.75 -2.04 -11.91
CA SER A 177 -1.52 -1.72 -12.65
C SER A 177 -0.27 -1.66 -11.78
N GLU A 178 -0.41 -1.25 -10.51
CA GLU A 178 0.72 -1.03 -9.61
C GLU A 178 0.84 -2.09 -8.51
N ALA A 179 -0.14 -2.99 -8.40
CA ALA A 179 -0.34 -3.85 -7.23
C ALA A 179 -0.35 -3.06 -5.90
N TYR A 180 -0.70 -1.77 -6.01
CA TYR A 180 -0.66 -0.81 -4.90
C TYR A 180 -1.75 0.25 -5.06
N ALA A 181 -2.39 0.58 -3.95
CA ALA A 181 -3.20 1.78 -3.80
C ALA A 181 -2.98 2.35 -2.40
N HIS A 182 -3.13 3.66 -2.27
CA HIS A 182 -3.05 4.34 -0.98
C HIS A 182 -4.16 3.85 -0.03
N HIS A 183 -3.91 3.88 1.28
CA HIS A 183 -4.87 3.47 2.31
C HIS A 183 -6.26 4.10 2.13
N ILE A 184 -6.33 5.39 1.82
CA ILE A 184 -7.61 6.09 1.59
C ILE A 184 -8.33 5.53 0.35
N GLN A 185 -7.63 5.18 -0.72
CA GLN A 185 -8.25 4.53 -1.88
C GLN A 185 -8.80 3.14 -1.51
N ARG A 186 -8.04 2.37 -0.73
CA ARG A 186 -8.48 1.03 -0.27
C ARG A 186 -9.67 1.14 0.68
N LEU A 187 -9.56 1.93 1.74
CA LEU A 187 -10.58 2.02 2.78
C LEU A 187 -11.77 2.89 2.37
N MET A 188 -11.51 4.17 2.03
CA MET A 188 -12.57 5.16 1.86
C MET A 188 -13.26 5.08 0.51
N VAL A 189 -12.60 4.59 -0.53
CA VAL A 189 -13.19 4.46 -1.86
C VAL A 189 -13.68 3.02 -2.07
N ILE A 190 -12.77 2.04 -2.12
CA ILE A 190 -13.12 0.65 -2.43
C ILE A 190 -13.88 0.00 -1.27
N GLY A 191 -13.39 0.15 -0.04
CA GLY A 191 -13.99 -0.44 1.15
C GLY A 191 -15.40 0.10 1.43
N ASN A 192 -15.60 1.42 1.40
CA ASN A 192 -16.95 2.00 1.58
C ASN A 192 -17.91 1.58 0.46
N PHE A 193 -17.45 1.53 -0.79
CA PHE A 193 -18.29 1.02 -1.87
C PHE A 193 -18.67 -0.44 -1.61
N SER A 194 -17.72 -1.28 -1.22
CA SER A 194 -17.95 -2.71 -0.94
C SER A 194 -19.00 -2.88 0.16
N LEU A 195 -18.93 -2.07 1.21
CA LEU A 195 -19.89 -2.06 2.30
C LEU A 195 -21.28 -1.64 1.81
N LEU A 196 -21.40 -0.51 1.10
CA LEU A 196 -22.65 0.04 0.62
C LEU A 196 -23.33 -0.84 -0.46
N ALA A 197 -22.51 -1.53 -1.26
CA ALA A 197 -22.98 -2.49 -2.27
C ALA A 197 -23.28 -3.87 -1.70
N GLN A 198 -23.13 -4.05 -0.38
CA GLN A 198 -23.37 -5.31 0.33
C GLN A 198 -22.53 -6.49 -0.22
N LEU A 199 -21.26 -6.23 -0.61
CA LEU A 199 -20.39 -7.25 -1.14
C LEU A 199 -19.94 -8.20 -0.02
N HIS A 200 -19.82 -9.50 -0.36
CA HIS A 200 -19.41 -10.53 0.60
C HIS A 200 -17.98 -10.22 1.14
N PRO A 201 -17.78 -10.17 2.47
CA PRO A 201 -16.47 -9.84 3.05
C PRO A 201 -15.33 -10.73 2.55
N ASP A 202 -15.54 -12.05 2.51
CA ASP A 202 -14.51 -13.00 2.06
C ASP A 202 -14.10 -12.76 0.59
N ALA A 203 -15.05 -12.37 -0.27
CA ALA A 203 -14.75 -12.05 -1.65
C ALA A 203 -13.92 -10.78 -1.79
N VAL A 204 -14.20 -9.77 -0.94
CA VAL A 204 -13.41 -8.53 -0.87
C VAL A 204 -12.02 -8.83 -0.34
N ASP A 205 -11.90 -9.61 0.74
CA ASP A 205 -10.63 -10.00 1.36
C ASP A 205 -9.76 -10.79 0.37
N ALA A 206 -10.30 -11.79 -0.29
CA ALA A 206 -9.61 -12.58 -1.32
C ALA A 206 -9.11 -11.69 -2.47
N TRP A 207 -9.91 -10.68 -2.88
CA TRP A 207 -9.47 -9.74 -3.92
C TRP A 207 -8.31 -8.86 -3.44
N TYR A 208 -8.36 -8.35 -2.18
CA TYR A 208 -7.26 -7.57 -1.59
C TYR A 208 -5.97 -8.39 -1.52
N LEU A 209 -6.05 -9.64 -1.04
CA LEU A 209 -4.90 -10.54 -0.96
C LEU A 209 -4.31 -10.87 -2.33
N GLY A 210 -5.13 -10.97 -3.36
CA GLY A 210 -4.67 -11.31 -4.72
C GLY A 210 -4.11 -10.11 -5.50
N VAL A 211 -4.52 -8.88 -5.17
CA VAL A 211 -4.16 -7.68 -5.95
C VAL A 211 -2.95 -6.95 -5.38
N TYR A 212 -2.87 -6.80 -4.05
CA TYR A 212 -1.84 -5.94 -3.47
C TYR A 212 -0.57 -6.69 -3.14
N ILE A 213 0.56 -6.03 -3.41
CA ILE A 213 1.91 -6.56 -3.14
C ILE A 213 2.27 -6.53 -1.65
N ASP A 214 1.53 -5.78 -0.83
CA ASP A 214 1.81 -5.53 0.59
C ASP A 214 0.75 -6.08 1.55
#